data_26f3c7f7cf4c001f00afdb9a37e67470
#
_entry.id   26f3c7f7cf4c001f00afdb9a37e67470
#
_cell.length_a   1.000
_cell.length_b   1.000
_cell.length_c   1.000
_cell.angle_alpha   90.00
_cell.angle_beta   90.00
_cell.angle_gamma   90.00
#
_symmetry.space_group_name_H-M   'P 1'
#
loop_
_entity.id
_entity.type
_entity.pdbx_description
1 polymer ?
#
loop_
_entity_poly.entity_id
_entity_poly.type
_entity_poly.pdbx_seq_one_letter_code
_entity_poly.pdbx_strand_id
1 'polypeptide(L)'
;MSHPSPSWALPPEVPWPRFLRLLRHPEPPRGWLEGAAELPELKKRPLLLRWVAQHPKAPAHLRTSLLARLPWRALAAVAGDAAAHPQARQQATEKLQQLWPVMTIGERRSLALHAPRPLWSLIWRTPVASVLAAFLQHPMLGLEALVALIQPPLRPAQAEALAASRWREAEPVAEQVLQALDRSLQLPDSGLALGHAAPWIRALGDDARLLAASRLVSPALRRMVHPRRETVD
;
A
#
# COMPACT_ATOMS: atom_id res chain seq x y z
N MET A 1 -9.59 41.69 16.63
CA MET A 1 -8.34 41.37 17.33
C MET A 1 -7.35 40.92 16.25
N SER A 2 -6.40 41.81 15.92
CA SER A 2 -5.38 41.51 14.90
C SER A 2 -4.34 40.53 15.48
N HIS A 3 -4.31 39.32 15.01
CA HIS A 3 -3.21 38.42 15.35
C HIS A 3 -1.91 39.03 14.86
N PRO A 4 -0.86 39.11 15.67
CA PRO A 4 0.44 39.59 15.22
C PRO A 4 0.94 38.69 14.12
N SER A 5 1.35 39.27 12.99
CA SER A 5 1.94 38.55 11.87
C SER A 5 3.11 37.70 12.37
N PRO A 6 3.22 36.44 11.99
CA PRO A 6 4.33 35.61 12.44
C PRO A 6 5.65 36.18 11.94
N SER A 7 6.65 36.25 12.82
CA SER A 7 8.02 36.54 12.41
C SER A 7 8.56 35.39 11.58
N TRP A 8 8.85 35.63 10.32
CA TRP A 8 9.31 34.65 9.33
C TRP A 8 10.85 34.47 9.32
N ALA A 9 11.50 34.84 10.44
CA ALA A 9 12.92 34.58 10.58
C ALA A 9 13.22 33.06 10.55
N LEU A 10 14.43 32.72 10.15
CA LEU A 10 14.94 31.35 10.13
C LEU A 10 15.78 31.07 11.37
N PRO A 11 15.97 29.81 11.81
CA PRO A 11 16.96 29.48 12.82
C PRO A 11 18.37 30.02 12.45
N PRO A 12 19.18 30.50 13.45
CA PRO A 12 18.95 30.41 14.90
C PRO A 12 18.04 31.49 15.49
N GLU A 13 17.61 32.49 14.74
CA GLU A 13 16.80 33.62 15.25
C GLU A 13 15.43 33.17 15.78
N VAL A 14 14.92 32.05 15.26
CA VAL A 14 13.65 31.45 15.70
C VAL A 14 13.88 30.10 16.35
N PRO A 15 13.31 29.85 17.56
CA PRO A 15 13.38 28.53 18.20
C PRO A 15 12.76 27.42 17.35
N TRP A 16 13.37 26.24 17.35
CA TRP A 16 12.94 25.08 16.55
C TRP A 16 11.45 24.75 16.64
N PRO A 17 10.80 24.76 17.83
CA PRO A 17 9.35 24.45 17.89
C PRO A 17 8.50 25.47 17.13
N ARG A 18 8.92 26.73 17.08
CA ARG A 18 8.24 27.79 16.33
C ARG A 18 8.50 27.61 14.82
N PHE A 19 9.75 27.35 14.44
CA PHE A 19 10.12 27.09 13.06
C PHE A 19 9.34 25.90 12.47
N LEU A 20 9.21 24.78 13.20
CA LEU A 20 8.43 23.62 12.74
C LEU A 20 6.93 23.94 12.55
N ARG A 21 6.39 24.87 13.32
CA ARG A 21 5.02 25.38 13.09
C ARG A 21 4.95 26.25 11.83
N LEU A 22 5.96 27.09 11.59
CA LEU A 22 6.04 27.93 10.38
C LEU A 22 6.15 27.07 9.10
N LEU A 23 6.86 25.93 9.13
CA LEU A 23 6.93 24.98 8.01
C LEU A 23 5.56 24.41 7.59
N ARG A 24 4.57 24.50 8.45
CA ARG A 24 3.20 24.04 8.18
C ARG A 24 2.22 25.19 7.94
N HIS A 25 2.69 26.41 8.00
CA HIS A 25 1.83 27.58 7.85
C HIS A 25 1.37 27.68 6.38
N PRO A 26 0.06 27.85 6.10
CA PRO A 26 -0.46 27.80 4.74
C PRO A 26 0.05 28.90 3.82
N GLU A 27 0.47 30.04 4.38
CA GLU A 27 0.88 31.22 3.62
C GLU A 27 2.31 31.69 4.01
N PRO A 28 3.37 30.93 3.65
CA PRO A 28 4.74 31.39 3.83
C PRO A 28 5.06 32.52 2.85
N PRO A 29 5.95 33.47 3.22
CA PRO A 29 6.45 34.46 2.30
C PRO A 29 7.17 33.83 1.10
N ARG A 30 7.16 34.55 0.00
CA ARG A 30 7.89 34.11 -1.21
C ARG A 30 9.38 33.91 -0.89
N GLY A 31 9.96 32.80 -1.33
CA GLY A 31 11.36 32.47 -1.11
C GLY A 31 11.68 31.89 0.27
N TRP A 32 10.73 31.90 1.23
CA TRP A 32 10.99 31.40 2.57
C TRP A 32 11.21 29.88 2.65
N LEU A 33 10.44 29.14 1.85
CA LEU A 33 10.58 27.67 1.78
C LEU A 33 11.93 27.25 1.17
N GLU A 34 12.42 28.00 0.20
CA GLU A 34 13.73 27.80 -0.39
C GLU A 34 14.83 28.06 0.65
N GLY A 35 14.75 29.18 1.37
CA GLY A 35 15.68 29.49 2.45
C GLY A 35 15.65 28.45 3.57
N ALA A 36 14.46 27.97 3.95
CA ALA A 36 14.31 26.91 4.93
C ALA A 36 14.96 25.59 4.44
N ALA A 37 14.80 25.22 3.18
CA ALA A 37 15.39 24.00 2.62
C ALA A 37 16.92 24.02 2.59
N GLU A 38 17.53 25.19 2.54
CA GLU A 38 18.99 25.37 2.54
C GLU A 38 19.63 25.27 3.93
N LEU A 39 18.85 25.31 5.01
CA LEU A 39 19.36 25.20 6.38
C LEU A 39 20.15 23.89 6.58
N PRO A 40 21.41 23.96 7.08
CA PRO A 40 22.24 22.77 7.31
C PRO A 40 21.59 21.75 8.24
N GLU A 41 20.87 22.23 9.26
CA GLU A 41 20.16 21.40 10.22
C GLU A 41 18.99 20.65 9.59
N LEU A 42 18.29 21.27 8.65
CA LEU A 42 17.19 20.63 7.91
C LEU A 42 17.73 19.61 6.92
N LYS A 43 18.84 19.92 6.23
CA LYS A 43 19.55 18.99 5.33
C LYS A 43 19.99 17.71 6.04
N LYS A 44 20.38 17.80 7.31
CA LYS A 44 20.73 16.64 8.16
C LYS A 44 19.52 15.84 8.63
N ARG A 45 18.29 16.35 8.46
CA ARG A 45 17.04 15.74 8.92
C ARG A 45 16.04 15.54 7.78
N PRO A 46 16.28 14.55 6.90
CA PRO A 46 15.49 14.36 5.69
C PRO A 46 13.98 14.15 5.98
N LEU A 47 13.61 13.63 7.14
CA LEU A 47 12.22 13.52 7.55
C LEU A 47 11.54 14.88 7.75
N LEU A 48 12.29 15.94 8.06
CA LEU A 48 11.75 17.29 8.16
C LEU A 48 11.70 17.99 6.78
N LEU A 49 12.67 17.71 5.89
CA LEU A 49 12.64 18.21 4.51
C LEU A 49 11.38 17.81 3.75
N ARG A 50 10.77 16.68 4.12
CA ARG A 50 9.49 16.27 3.52
C ARG A 50 8.41 17.33 3.66
N TRP A 51 8.37 18.08 4.79
CA TRP A 51 7.35 19.11 5.02
C TRP A 51 7.48 20.28 4.06
N VAL A 52 8.72 20.61 3.66
CA VAL A 52 8.96 21.59 2.60
C VAL A 52 8.51 21.01 1.24
N ALA A 53 8.89 19.77 0.95
CA ALA A 53 8.56 19.12 -0.33
C ALA A 53 7.05 18.93 -0.55
N GLN A 54 6.29 18.63 0.51
CA GLN A 54 4.84 18.42 0.44
C GLN A 54 4.02 19.71 0.52
N HIS A 55 4.65 20.84 0.88
CA HIS A 55 3.95 22.11 1.09
C HIS A 55 3.24 22.59 -0.18
N PRO A 56 1.95 22.99 -0.12
CA PRO A 56 1.20 23.42 -1.31
C PRO A 56 1.84 24.58 -2.07
N LYS A 57 2.48 25.51 -1.36
CA LYS A 57 3.16 26.68 -1.92
C LYS A 57 4.64 26.43 -2.30
N ALA A 58 5.16 25.20 -2.15
CA ALA A 58 6.53 24.90 -2.57
C ALA A 58 6.68 25.01 -4.08
N PRO A 59 7.69 25.74 -4.57
CA PRO A 59 7.97 25.81 -6.02
C PRO A 59 8.23 24.42 -6.61
N ALA A 60 7.83 24.20 -7.85
CA ALA A 60 7.94 22.90 -8.50
C ALA A 60 9.39 22.38 -8.55
N HIS A 61 10.36 23.25 -8.87
CA HIS A 61 11.78 22.89 -8.92
C HIS A 61 12.31 22.44 -7.54
N LEU A 62 11.94 23.17 -6.48
CA LEU A 62 12.33 22.83 -5.11
C LEU A 62 11.73 21.49 -4.70
N ARG A 63 10.45 21.29 -4.96
CA ARG A 63 9.73 20.04 -4.67
C ARG A 63 10.42 18.84 -5.31
N THR A 64 10.67 18.92 -6.63
CA THR A 64 11.33 17.84 -7.38
C THR A 64 12.74 17.55 -6.85
N SER A 65 13.53 18.59 -6.60
CA SER A 65 14.87 18.45 -6.03
C SER A 65 14.87 17.78 -4.65
N LEU A 66 13.97 18.17 -3.77
CA LEU A 66 13.86 17.59 -2.44
C LEU A 66 13.37 16.14 -2.51
N LEU A 67 12.32 15.84 -3.26
CA LEU A 67 11.79 14.47 -3.38
C LEU A 67 12.82 13.49 -3.93
N ALA A 68 13.69 13.93 -4.85
CA ALA A 68 14.78 13.09 -5.37
C ALA A 68 15.76 12.61 -4.29
N ARG A 69 15.91 13.38 -3.21
CA ARG A 69 16.87 13.15 -2.11
C ARG A 69 16.25 12.53 -0.87
N LEU A 70 14.92 12.44 -0.78
CA LEU A 70 14.25 11.90 0.39
C LEU A 70 14.42 10.37 0.48
N PRO A 71 14.64 9.82 1.69
CA PRO A 71 14.61 8.38 1.92
C PRO A 71 13.18 7.84 1.73
N TRP A 72 13.05 6.56 1.43
CA TRP A 72 11.77 5.92 1.13
C TRP A 72 10.68 6.16 2.18
N ARG A 73 11.05 6.21 3.48
CA ARG A 73 10.08 6.48 4.57
C ARG A 73 9.47 7.88 4.47
N ALA A 74 10.27 8.87 4.11
CA ALA A 74 9.79 10.23 3.91
C ALA A 74 8.94 10.32 2.64
N LEU A 75 9.33 9.64 1.56
CA LEU A 75 8.55 9.54 0.33
C LEU A 75 7.20 8.87 0.57
N ALA A 76 7.16 7.77 1.35
CA ALA A 76 5.90 7.11 1.71
C ALA A 76 4.95 8.04 2.49
N ALA A 77 5.51 8.83 3.40
CA ALA A 77 4.72 9.80 4.14
C ALA A 77 4.18 10.94 3.25
N VAL A 78 4.97 11.43 2.26
CA VAL A 78 4.49 12.43 1.28
C VAL A 78 3.41 11.84 0.39
N ALA A 79 3.62 10.64 -0.13
CA ALA A 79 2.67 9.96 -1.04
C ALA A 79 1.32 9.63 -0.37
N GLY A 80 1.34 9.37 0.95
CA GLY A 80 0.14 9.07 1.74
C GLY A 80 -0.57 10.28 2.33
N ASP A 81 0.02 11.47 2.28
CA ASP A 81 -0.54 12.68 2.89
C ASP A 81 -1.55 13.35 1.95
N ALA A 82 -2.83 13.28 2.31
CA ALA A 82 -3.91 13.91 1.54
C ALA A 82 -3.77 15.45 1.44
N ALA A 83 -3.12 16.08 2.42
CA ALA A 83 -2.87 17.53 2.43
C ALA A 83 -1.68 17.95 1.57
N ALA A 84 -0.81 17.01 1.16
CA ALA A 84 0.32 17.30 0.29
C ALA A 84 -0.14 17.67 -1.12
N HIS A 85 0.64 18.53 -1.78
CA HIS A 85 0.37 18.92 -3.17
C HIS A 85 0.24 17.68 -4.08
N PRO A 86 -0.77 17.58 -4.98
CA PRO A 86 -1.01 16.40 -5.80
C PRO A 86 0.22 15.91 -6.58
N GLN A 87 0.97 16.84 -7.19
CA GLN A 87 2.21 16.51 -7.89
C GLN A 87 3.29 15.95 -6.95
N ALA A 88 3.38 16.44 -5.69
CA ALA A 88 4.32 15.88 -4.72
C ALA A 88 3.97 14.42 -4.39
N ARG A 89 2.69 14.12 -4.20
CA ARG A 89 2.21 12.76 -3.98
C ARG A 89 2.52 11.84 -5.15
N GLN A 90 2.26 12.31 -6.37
CA GLN A 90 2.55 11.56 -7.57
C GLN A 90 4.05 11.28 -7.71
N GLN A 91 4.90 12.31 -7.66
CA GLN A 91 6.36 12.18 -7.78
C GLN A 91 6.94 11.27 -6.68
N ALA A 92 6.45 11.40 -5.44
CA ALA A 92 6.86 10.52 -4.35
C ALA A 92 6.46 9.05 -4.62
N THR A 93 5.27 8.81 -5.16
CA THR A 93 4.80 7.47 -5.56
C THR A 93 5.67 6.89 -6.67
N GLU A 94 5.93 7.64 -7.72
CA GLU A 94 6.79 7.23 -8.84
C GLU A 94 8.21 6.89 -8.36
N LYS A 95 8.75 7.71 -7.45
CA LYS A 95 10.06 7.44 -6.86
C LYS A 95 10.08 6.17 -6.02
N LEU A 96 9.03 5.90 -5.24
CA LEU A 96 8.89 4.66 -4.49
C LEU A 96 8.78 3.43 -5.42
N GLN A 97 8.07 3.54 -6.54
CA GLN A 97 8.01 2.49 -7.55
C GLN A 97 9.39 2.19 -8.14
N GLN A 98 10.19 3.23 -8.43
CA GLN A 98 11.57 3.09 -8.91
C GLN A 98 12.49 2.44 -7.87
N LEU A 99 12.30 2.77 -6.57
CA LEU A 99 13.10 2.20 -5.48
C LEU A 99 12.70 0.77 -5.13
N TRP A 100 11.46 0.37 -5.39
CA TRP A 100 10.93 -0.94 -5.01
C TRP A 100 11.82 -2.13 -5.38
N PRO A 101 12.37 -2.25 -6.60
CA PRO A 101 13.21 -3.38 -6.97
C PRO A 101 14.52 -3.49 -6.18
N VAL A 102 15.06 -2.36 -5.69
CA VAL A 102 16.34 -2.31 -4.98
C VAL A 102 16.19 -2.30 -3.46
N MET A 103 14.95 -2.17 -2.94
CA MET A 103 14.68 -2.25 -1.51
C MET A 103 14.90 -3.65 -0.97
N THR A 104 15.44 -3.73 0.24
CA THR A 104 15.54 -5.00 0.99
C THR A 104 14.15 -5.54 1.34
N ILE A 105 14.05 -6.85 1.62
CA ILE A 105 12.78 -7.47 2.04
C ILE A 105 12.23 -6.81 3.31
N GLY A 106 13.11 -6.43 4.26
CA GLY A 106 12.72 -5.73 5.49
C GLY A 106 12.09 -4.36 5.22
N GLU A 107 12.68 -3.58 4.30
CA GLU A 107 12.14 -2.29 3.89
C GLU A 107 10.80 -2.45 3.15
N ARG A 108 10.70 -3.42 2.22
CA ARG A 108 9.44 -3.73 1.53
C ARG A 108 8.34 -4.13 2.52
N ARG A 109 8.64 -4.96 3.52
CA ARG A 109 7.69 -5.32 4.58
C ARG A 109 7.24 -4.09 5.37
N SER A 110 8.19 -3.24 5.77
CA SER A 110 7.90 -2.02 6.51
C SER A 110 7.05 -1.04 5.68
N LEU A 111 7.36 -0.90 4.38
CA LEU A 111 6.55 -0.07 3.47
C LEU A 111 5.15 -0.66 3.28
N ALA A 112 5.03 -1.98 3.12
CA ALA A 112 3.76 -2.66 2.89
C ALA A 112 2.73 -2.44 4.01
N LEU A 113 3.17 -2.30 5.26
CA LEU A 113 2.30 -2.01 6.41
C LEU A 113 1.61 -0.64 6.35
N HIS A 114 2.19 0.33 5.61
CA HIS A 114 1.72 1.72 5.59
C HIS A 114 1.72 2.33 4.19
N ALA A 115 1.73 1.48 3.17
CA ALA A 115 1.87 1.91 1.79
C ALA A 115 0.68 2.76 1.33
N PRO A 116 0.90 3.89 0.64
CA PRO A 116 -0.18 4.62 0.02
C PRO A 116 -0.88 3.78 -1.07
N ARG A 117 -2.18 3.99 -1.25
CA ARG A 117 -3.03 3.21 -2.19
C ARG A 117 -2.42 2.98 -3.58
N PRO A 118 -1.80 3.98 -4.24
CA PRO A 118 -1.22 3.77 -5.57
C PRO A 118 -0.12 2.70 -5.65
N LEU A 119 0.47 2.28 -4.51
CA LEU A 119 1.47 1.21 -4.46
C LEU A 119 0.88 -0.19 -4.20
N TRP A 120 -0.40 -0.30 -3.86
CA TRP A 120 -0.99 -1.59 -3.47
C TRP A 120 -0.91 -2.65 -4.55
N SER A 121 -1.17 -2.30 -5.81
CA SER A 121 -1.05 -3.23 -6.93
C SER A 121 0.38 -3.68 -7.18
N LEU A 122 1.38 -2.81 -6.97
CA LEU A 122 2.79 -3.16 -7.04
C LEU A 122 3.18 -4.15 -5.94
N ILE A 123 2.76 -3.85 -4.70
CA ILE A 123 3.04 -4.72 -3.54
C ILE A 123 2.34 -6.06 -3.72
N TRP A 124 1.10 -6.06 -4.17
CA TRP A 124 0.32 -7.28 -4.41
C TRP A 124 0.97 -8.21 -5.42
N ARG A 125 1.68 -7.67 -6.40
CA ARG A 125 2.39 -8.46 -7.41
C ARG A 125 3.74 -9.03 -6.95
N THR A 126 4.19 -8.75 -5.73
CA THR A 126 5.47 -9.29 -5.24
C THR A 126 5.38 -10.82 -5.06
N PRO A 127 6.45 -11.58 -5.38
CA PRO A 127 6.48 -13.02 -5.11
C PRO A 127 6.87 -13.35 -3.65
N VAL A 128 7.07 -12.36 -2.78
CA VAL A 128 7.62 -12.53 -1.44
C VAL A 128 6.48 -12.64 -0.42
N ALA A 129 6.20 -13.84 0.07
CA ALA A 129 5.10 -14.14 1.00
C ALA A 129 5.12 -13.26 2.27
N SER A 130 6.31 -13.00 2.84
CA SER A 130 6.42 -12.17 4.05
C SER A 130 6.08 -10.68 3.82
N VAL A 131 6.25 -10.16 2.60
CA VAL A 131 5.82 -8.81 2.21
C VAL A 131 4.31 -8.77 2.03
N LEU A 132 3.75 -9.80 1.39
CA LEU A 132 2.29 -9.94 1.23
C LEU A 132 1.60 -10.09 2.59
N ALA A 133 2.14 -10.90 3.50
CA ALA A 133 1.63 -11.05 4.85
C ALA A 133 1.59 -9.71 5.61
N ALA A 134 2.63 -8.88 5.48
CA ALA A 134 2.64 -7.53 6.04
C ALA A 134 1.58 -6.63 5.38
N PHE A 135 1.45 -6.68 4.05
CA PHE A 135 0.44 -5.91 3.33
C PHE A 135 -1.00 -6.26 3.74
N LEU A 136 -1.29 -7.55 3.95
CA LEU A 136 -2.61 -8.00 4.39
C LEU A 136 -2.98 -7.54 5.81
N GLN A 137 -2.01 -7.05 6.59
CA GLN A 137 -2.22 -6.40 7.89
C GLN A 137 -2.38 -4.88 7.78
N HIS A 138 -2.32 -4.30 6.58
CA HIS A 138 -2.43 -2.86 6.37
C HIS A 138 -3.74 -2.33 6.97
N PRO A 139 -3.71 -1.28 7.83
CA PRO A 139 -4.89 -0.80 8.55
C PRO A 139 -6.01 -0.27 7.66
N MET A 140 -5.64 0.31 6.51
CA MET A 140 -6.61 0.88 5.55
C MET A 140 -7.05 -0.12 4.47
N LEU A 141 -6.56 -1.36 4.51
CA LEU A 141 -7.00 -2.39 3.57
C LEU A 141 -8.35 -2.91 3.99
N GLY A 142 -9.39 -2.49 3.29
CA GLY A 142 -10.75 -2.97 3.45
C GLY A 142 -11.06 -4.18 2.58
N LEU A 143 -12.18 -4.85 2.86
CA LEU A 143 -12.65 -6.04 2.16
C LEU A 143 -12.78 -5.80 0.65
N GLU A 144 -13.48 -4.75 0.24
CA GLU A 144 -13.70 -4.41 -1.17
C GLU A 144 -12.39 -4.18 -1.93
N ALA A 145 -11.46 -3.46 -1.29
CA ALA A 145 -10.16 -3.19 -1.89
C ALA A 145 -9.33 -4.46 -2.06
N LEU A 146 -9.40 -5.38 -1.10
CA LEU A 146 -8.72 -6.67 -1.20
C LEU A 146 -9.32 -7.52 -2.31
N VAL A 147 -10.66 -7.66 -2.36
CA VAL A 147 -11.37 -8.40 -3.39
C VAL A 147 -11.01 -7.87 -4.78
N ALA A 148 -10.92 -6.54 -4.96
CA ALA A 148 -10.52 -5.91 -6.22
C ALA A 148 -9.07 -6.23 -6.62
N LEU A 149 -8.17 -6.48 -5.66
CA LEU A 149 -6.78 -6.86 -5.92
C LEU A 149 -6.62 -8.34 -6.31
N ILE A 150 -7.52 -9.21 -5.85
CA ILE A 150 -7.49 -10.65 -6.13
C ILE A 150 -7.98 -10.88 -7.56
N GLN A 151 -7.05 -10.81 -8.51
CA GLN A 151 -7.29 -11.04 -9.93
C GLN A 151 -6.39 -12.18 -10.45
N PRO A 152 -6.86 -12.98 -11.42
CA PRO A 152 -6.01 -13.95 -12.08
C PRO A 152 -4.93 -13.24 -12.95
N PRO A 153 -3.72 -13.81 -13.09
CA PRO A 153 -3.28 -15.05 -12.43
C PRO A 153 -2.88 -14.83 -10.96
N LEU A 154 -3.44 -15.65 -10.08
CA LEU A 154 -3.01 -15.72 -8.69
C LEU A 154 -1.70 -16.52 -8.60
N ARG A 155 -0.79 -16.08 -7.74
CA ARG A 155 0.50 -16.74 -7.51
C ARG A 155 0.48 -17.57 -6.22
N PRO A 156 1.29 -18.63 -6.09
CA PRO A 156 1.36 -19.43 -4.86
C PRO A 156 1.56 -18.59 -3.60
N ALA A 157 2.53 -17.67 -3.61
CA ALA A 157 2.79 -16.78 -2.47
C ALA A 157 1.59 -15.92 -2.06
N GLN A 158 0.75 -15.50 -3.01
CA GLN A 158 -0.49 -14.78 -2.73
C GLN A 158 -1.54 -15.68 -2.10
N ALA A 159 -1.72 -16.89 -2.64
CA ALA A 159 -2.67 -17.87 -2.10
C ALA A 159 -2.29 -18.27 -0.67
N GLU A 160 -1.02 -18.52 -0.41
CA GLU A 160 -0.49 -18.86 0.92
C GLU A 160 -0.65 -17.70 1.91
N ALA A 161 -0.25 -16.48 1.51
CA ALA A 161 -0.34 -15.31 2.37
C ALA A 161 -1.80 -14.99 2.74
N LEU A 162 -2.72 -15.10 1.79
CA LEU A 162 -4.16 -14.93 2.02
C LEU A 162 -4.67 -16.02 2.99
N ALA A 163 -4.34 -17.29 2.76
CA ALA A 163 -4.79 -18.41 3.59
C ALA A 163 -4.31 -18.32 5.05
N ALA A 164 -3.14 -17.68 5.27
CA ALA A 164 -2.58 -17.42 6.59
C ALA A 164 -3.08 -16.11 7.22
N SER A 165 -3.88 -15.31 6.52
CA SER A 165 -4.33 -14.00 6.96
C SER A 165 -5.68 -14.02 7.69
N ARG A 166 -6.01 -12.91 8.34
CA ARG A 166 -7.34 -12.66 8.93
C ARG A 166 -8.49 -12.71 7.93
N TRP A 167 -8.18 -12.61 6.63
CA TRP A 167 -9.16 -12.56 5.56
C TRP A 167 -9.64 -13.94 5.12
N ARG A 168 -9.03 -15.02 5.64
CA ARG A 168 -9.37 -16.40 5.27
C ARG A 168 -10.85 -16.74 5.51
N GLU A 169 -11.42 -16.19 6.58
CA GLU A 169 -12.80 -16.49 6.98
C GLU A 169 -13.83 -15.53 6.36
N ALA A 170 -13.37 -14.57 5.55
CA ALA A 170 -14.26 -13.65 4.85
C ALA A 170 -14.80 -14.32 3.57
N GLU A 171 -16.09 -14.66 3.57
CA GLU A 171 -16.75 -15.35 2.45
C GLU A 171 -16.52 -14.67 1.09
N PRO A 172 -16.65 -13.32 0.93
CA PRO A 172 -16.37 -12.67 -0.36
C PRO A 172 -14.91 -12.82 -0.82
N VAL A 173 -13.95 -12.92 0.11
CA VAL A 173 -12.54 -13.20 -0.23
C VAL A 173 -12.39 -14.65 -0.67
N ALA A 174 -13.03 -15.59 0.03
CA ALA A 174 -12.98 -17.01 -0.30
C ALA A 174 -13.55 -17.27 -1.71
N GLU A 175 -14.70 -16.69 -2.04
CA GLU A 175 -15.29 -16.77 -3.38
C GLU A 175 -14.33 -16.22 -4.45
N GLN A 176 -13.81 -15.03 -4.24
CA GLN A 176 -12.92 -14.37 -5.21
C GLN A 176 -11.61 -15.15 -5.40
N VAL A 177 -11.05 -15.69 -4.31
CA VAL A 177 -9.83 -16.51 -4.38
C VAL A 177 -10.11 -17.81 -5.14
N LEU A 178 -11.22 -18.49 -4.89
CA LEU A 178 -11.58 -19.71 -5.62
C LEU A 178 -11.75 -19.45 -7.13
N GLN A 179 -12.39 -18.36 -7.51
CA GLN A 179 -12.50 -17.97 -8.92
C GLN A 179 -11.16 -17.63 -9.54
N ALA A 180 -10.30 -16.90 -8.80
CA ALA A 180 -8.96 -16.57 -9.27
C ALA A 180 -8.07 -17.83 -9.38
N LEU A 181 -8.15 -18.76 -8.42
CA LEU A 181 -7.45 -20.06 -8.46
C LEU A 181 -7.90 -20.90 -9.65
N ASP A 182 -9.21 -20.99 -9.88
CA ASP A 182 -9.78 -21.76 -10.98
C ASP A 182 -9.22 -21.34 -12.34
N ARG A 183 -9.19 -20.03 -12.59
CA ARG A 183 -8.61 -19.47 -13.83
C ARG A 183 -7.08 -19.62 -13.87
N SER A 184 -6.41 -19.50 -12.74
CA SER A 184 -4.94 -19.60 -12.68
C SER A 184 -4.44 -21.02 -12.85
N LEU A 185 -5.17 -22.04 -12.37
CA LEU A 185 -4.85 -23.44 -12.53
C LEU A 185 -4.90 -23.92 -14.00
N GLN A 186 -5.56 -23.17 -14.87
CA GLN A 186 -5.61 -23.44 -16.31
C GLN A 186 -4.35 -22.96 -17.03
N LEU A 187 -3.50 -22.16 -16.36
CA LEU A 187 -2.25 -21.66 -16.93
C LEU A 187 -1.11 -22.64 -16.66
N PRO A 188 -0.30 -22.98 -17.69
CA PRO A 188 0.71 -24.04 -17.57
C PRO A 188 1.77 -23.77 -16.49
N ASP A 189 2.12 -22.49 -16.25
CA ASP A 189 3.21 -22.11 -15.35
C ASP A 189 2.70 -21.44 -14.06
N SER A 190 1.47 -21.74 -13.63
CA SER A 190 0.89 -21.09 -12.44
C SER A 190 1.61 -21.42 -11.14
N GLY A 191 2.26 -22.60 -11.06
CA GLY A 191 2.85 -23.13 -9.82
C GLY A 191 1.82 -23.46 -8.73
N LEU A 192 0.51 -23.34 -9.04
CA LEU A 192 -0.57 -23.61 -8.13
C LEU A 192 -0.98 -25.07 -8.20
N ALA A 193 -1.48 -25.60 -7.07
CA ALA A 193 -2.08 -26.94 -6.98
C ALA A 193 -3.49 -26.84 -6.42
N LEU A 194 -4.31 -27.85 -6.68
CA LEU A 194 -5.68 -27.95 -6.15
C LEU A 194 -5.75 -27.82 -4.63
N GLY A 195 -4.68 -28.26 -3.93
CA GLY A 195 -4.57 -28.10 -2.47
C GLY A 195 -4.68 -26.67 -1.95
N HIS A 196 -4.30 -25.66 -2.77
CA HIS A 196 -4.44 -24.25 -2.40
C HIS A 196 -5.93 -23.81 -2.26
N ALA A 197 -6.89 -24.57 -2.81
CA ALA A 197 -8.31 -24.29 -2.69
C ALA A 197 -8.90 -24.75 -1.35
N ALA A 198 -8.29 -25.75 -0.70
CA ALA A 198 -8.87 -26.39 0.48
C ALA A 198 -9.19 -25.44 1.66
N PRO A 199 -8.33 -24.46 2.01
CA PRO A 199 -8.66 -23.50 3.08
C PRO A 199 -9.90 -22.66 2.77
N TRP A 200 -10.11 -22.32 1.50
CA TRP A 200 -11.18 -21.46 1.04
C TRP A 200 -12.52 -22.18 0.95
N ILE A 201 -12.49 -23.43 0.52
CA ILE A 201 -13.68 -24.28 0.51
C ILE A 201 -14.24 -24.45 1.93
N ARG A 202 -13.37 -24.60 2.92
CA ARG A 202 -13.78 -24.71 4.32
C ARG A 202 -14.36 -23.42 4.90
N ALA A 203 -13.95 -22.27 4.37
CA ALA A 203 -14.44 -20.97 4.79
C ALA A 203 -15.84 -20.61 4.23
N LEU A 204 -16.32 -21.32 3.21
CA LEU A 204 -17.64 -21.12 2.63
C LEU A 204 -18.71 -21.94 3.34
N GLY A 205 -19.87 -21.33 3.57
CA GLY A 205 -21.11 -22.03 3.91
C GLY A 205 -21.65 -22.84 2.74
N ASP A 206 -22.61 -23.74 2.98
CA ASP A 206 -23.11 -24.68 1.96
C ASP A 206 -23.75 -23.96 0.77
N ASP A 207 -24.53 -22.91 0.99
CA ASP A 207 -25.15 -22.11 -0.09
C ASP A 207 -24.08 -21.41 -0.93
N ALA A 208 -23.08 -20.82 -0.28
CA ALA A 208 -21.94 -20.17 -0.95
C ALA A 208 -21.10 -21.19 -1.74
N ARG A 209 -20.94 -22.42 -1.24
CA ARG A 209 -20.28 -23.52 -1.98
C ARG A 209 -21.04 -23.86 -3.25
N LEU A 210 -22.36 -24.01 -3.18
CA LEU A 210 -23.19 -24.31 -4.35
C LEU A 210 -23.07 -23.19 -5.40
N LEU A 211 -23.14 -21.94 -4.96
CA LEU A 211 -22.99 -20.79 -5.84
C LEU A 211 -21.58 -20.73 -6.45
N ALA A 212 -20.54 -20.94 -5.64
CA ALA A 212 -19.16 -21.00 -6.12
C ALA A 212 -18.99 -22.14 -7.15
N ALA A 213 -19.47 -23.34 -6.85
CA ALA A 213 -19.40 -24.49 -7.75
C ALA A 213 -20.00 -24.21 -9.12
N SER A 214 -21.11 -23.45 -9.19
CA SER A 214 -21.74 -23.07 -10.45
C SER A 214 -20.90 -22.13 -11.33
N ARG A 215 -20.02 -21.37 -10.71
CA ARG A 215 -19.16 -20.35 -11.38
C ARG A 215 -17.77 -20.88 -11.78
N LEU A 216 -17.34 -22.02 -11.21
CA LEU A 216 -16.03 -22.62 -11.51
C LEU A 216 -16.06 -23.35 -12.85
N VAL A 217 -14.96 -23.21 -13.60
CA VAL A 217 -14.78 -23.86 -14.91
C VAL A 217 -14.15 -25.25 -14.73
N SER A 218 -13.16 -25.38 -13.83
CA SER A 218 -12.45 -26.64 -13.59
C SER A 218 -13.34 -27.72 -12.98
N PRO A 219 -13.51 -28.88 -13.63
CA PRO A 219 -14.29 -29.99 -13.08
C PRO A 219 -13.70 -30.52 -11.76
N ALA A 220 -12.38 -30.42 -11.59
CA ALA A 220 -11.70 -30.88 -10.39
C ALA A 220 -12.04 -30.00 -9.19
N LEU A 221 -11.94 -28.65 -9.33
CA LEU A 221 -12.33 -27.72 -8.27
C LEU A 221 -13.83 -27.80 -7.99
N ARG A 222 -14.66 -27.91 -9.02
CA ARG A 222 -16.11 -28.04 -8.87
C ARG A 222 -16.47 -29.25 -8.01
N ARG A 223 -15.82 -30.40 -8.22
CA ARG A 223 -16.02 -31.59 -7.39
C ARG A 223 -15.57 -31.42 -5.94
N MET A 224 -14.51 -30.64 -5.70
CA MET A 224 -14.02 -30.35 -4.33
C MET A 224 -14.95 -29.40 -3.57
N VAL A 225 -15.56 -28.45 -4.26
CA VAL A 225 -16.42 -27.41 -3.67
C VAL A 225 -17.82 -27.95 -3.41
N HIS A 226 -18.30 -28.91 -4.23
CA HIS A 226 -19.64 -29.48 -4.08
C HIS A 226 -19.76 -30.15 -2.70
N PRO A 227 -20.77 -29.81 -1.90
CA PRO A 227 -20.97 -30.46 -0.61
C PRO A 227 -21.16 -31.98 -0.85
N ARG A 228 -20.40 -32.78 -0.10
CA ARG A 228 -20.65 -34.23 -0.08
C ARG A 228 -22.04 -34.40 0.47
N ARG A 229 -22.96 -34.97 -0.30
CA ARG A 229 -24.22 -35.49 0.23
C ARG A 229 -23.79 -36.57 1.25
N GLU A 230 -23.96 -36.28 2.55
CA GLU A 230 -23.94 -37.35 3.53
C GLU A 230 -25.05 -38.31 3.11
N THR A 231 -24.66 -39.48 2.64
CA THR A 231 -25.58 -40.62 2.55
C THR A 231 -25.94 -40.95 3.99
N VAL A 232 -27.12 -40.45 4.41
CA VAL A 232 -27.77 -40.92 5.63
C VAL A 232 -28.22 -42.31 5.29
N ASP A 233 -27.47 -43.31 5.77
CA ASP A 233 -27.88 -44.72 5.90
C ASP A 233 -28.77 -44.88 7.11
#